data_191791a266411969768c49e63847ebce
#
_entry.id   191791a266411969768c49e63847ebce
#
_cell.length_a   1.000
_cell.length_b   1.000
_cell.length_c   1.000
_cell.angle_alpha   90.00
_cell.angle_beta   90.00
_cell.angle_gamma   90.00
#
_symmetry.space_group_name_H-M   'P 1'
#
loop_
_entity.id
_entity.type
_entity.pdbx_description
1 polymer ?
#
loop_
_entity_poly.entity_id
_entity_poly.type
_entity_poly.pdbx_seq_one_letter_code
_entity_poly.pdbx_strand_id
1 'polypeptide(L)'
;MSRYLVLYRANASVWPVDPKESLAVLEGVFAGGDQLLRTGMATEIGWFTAQEGYAIFQADSKDSVVGMIQPFFPYYSQDVHEIVPWDQAKNAILENARRAAAR
;
A
#
# COMPACT_ATOMS: atom_id res chain seq x y z
N MET A 1 -5.87 15.42 -3.64
CA MET A 1 -5.44 14.24 -2.89
C MET A 1 -4.18 13.67 -3.51
N SER A 2 -3.29 13.15 -2.66
CA SER A 2 -2.12 12.41 -3.14
C SER A 2 -2.46 10.95 -3.36
N ARG A 3 -1.61 10.29 -4.14
CA ARG A 3 -1.69 8.86 -4.35
C ARG A 3 -0.57 8.18 -3.55
N TYR A 4 -0.86 7.00 -3.03
CA TYR A 4 0.09 6.25 -2.21
C TYR A 4 0.16 4.81 -2.71
N LEU A 5 1.39 4.32 -2.83
CA LEU A 5 1.65 2.91 -3.10
C LEU A 5 1.87 2.20 -1.78
N VAL A 6 1.10 1.17 -1.52
CA VAL A 6 1.30 0.28 -0.37
C VAL A 6 1.80 -1.06 -0.89
N LEU A 7 2.98 -1.45 -0.43
CA LEU A 7 3.52 -2.79 -0.68
C LEU A 7 3.22 -3.63 0.55
N TYR A 8 2.59 -4.78 0.37
CA TYR A 8 2.23 -5.63 1.49
C TYR A 8 2.77 -7.04 1.33
N ARG A 9 3.06 -7.66 2.46
CA ARG A 9 3.57 -9.02 2.54
C ARG A 9 2.91 -9.73 3.70
N ALA A 10 2.49 -10.99 3.47
CA ALA A 10 1.95 -11.82 4.53
C ALA A 10 3.01 -12.08 5.60
N ASN A 11 2.61 -11.98 6.87
CA ASN A 11 3.49 -12.22 8.00
C ASN A 11 3.39 -13.69 8.41
N ALA A 12 4.34 -14.50 7.94
CA ALA A 12 4.32 -15.94 8.17
C ALA A 12 4.38 -16.33 9.65
N SER A 13 5.00 -15.47 10.49
CA SER A 13 5.17 -15.78 11.91
C SER A 13 3.87 -15.75 12.69
N VAL A 14 2.84 -15.06 12.20
CA VAL A 14 1.53 -14.96 12.86
C VAL A 14 0.40 -15.59 12.05
N TRP A 15 0.72 -16.10 10.86
CA TRP A 15 -0.31 -16.72 10.01
C TRP A 15 -0.75 -18.06 10.61
N PRO A 16 -2.07 -18.32 10.70
CA PRO A 16 -2.54 -19.58 11.28
C PRO A 16 -2.06 -20.79 10.47
N VAL A 17 -1.61 -21.84 11.18
CA VAL A 17 -1.20 -23.09 10.57
C VAL A 17 -2.41 -23.94 10.20
N ASP A 18 -3.48 -23.87 11.02
CA ASP A 18 -4.70 -24.62 10.75
C ASP A 18 -5.39 -24.10 9.47
N PRO A 19 -5.71 -24.99 8.51
CA PRO A 19 -6.33 -24.57 7.25
C PRO A 19 -7.64 -23.82 7.39
N LYS A 20 -8.46 -24.16 8.38
CA LYS A 20 -9.75 -23.50 8.61
C LYS A 20 -9.57 -22.08 9.14
N GLU A 21 -8.62 -21.90 10.06
CA GLU A 21 -8.29 -20.59 10.60
C GLU A 21 -7.64 -19.71 9.51
N SER A 22 -6.75 -20.30 8.72
CA SER A 22 -6.13 -19.61 7.59
C SER A 22 -7.17 -19.13 6.57
N LEU A 23 -8.15 -19.98 6.25
CA LEU A 23 -9.24 -19.61 5.34
C LEU A 23 -10.05 -18.45 5.91
N ALA A 24 -10.36 -18.46 7.20
CA ALA A 24 -11.11 -17.39 7.83
C ALA A 24 -10.36 -16.05 7.76
N VAL A 25 -9.04 -16.06 7.95
CA VAL A 25 -8.20 -14.87 7.81
C VAL A 25 -8.25 -14.36 6.38
N LEU A 26 -8.10 -15.24 5.40
CA LEU A 26 -8.14 -14.88 3.97
C LEU A 26 -9.49 -14.28 3.58
N GLU A 27 -10.59 -14.89 4.04
CA GLU A 27 -11.93 -14.36 3.76
C GLU A 27 -12.08 -12.94 4.32
N GLY A 28 -11.59 -12.68 5.53
CA GLY A 28 -11.60 -11.35 6.12
C GLY A 28 -10.74 -10.35 5.35
N VAL A 29 -9.54 -10.77 4.93
CA VAL A 29 -8.64 -9.94 4.13
C VAL A 29 -9.28 -9.55 2.80
N PHE A 30 -9.84 -10.51 2.08
CA PHE A 30 -10.48 -10.24 0.80
C PHE A 30 -11.74 -9.38 0.94
N ALA A 31 -12.52 -9.60 2.00
CA ALA A 31 -13.68 -8.75 2.29
C ALA A 31 -13.24 -7.29 2.55
N GLY A 32 -12.17 -7.10 3.30
CA GLY A 32 -11.60 -5.78 3.56
C GLY A 32 -11.08 -5.11 2.29
N GLY A 33 -10.38 -5.85 1.44
CA GLY A 33 -9.90 -5.35 0.15
C GLY A 33 -11.05 -4.98 -0.79
N ASP A 34 -12.07 -5.81 -0.88
CA ASP A 34 -13.26 -5.51 -1.66
C ASP A 34 -13.93 -4.23 -1.19
N GLN A 35 -13.99 -4.00 0.12
CA GLN A 35 -14.56 -2.78 0.69
C GLN A 35 -13.74 -1.55 0.31
N LEU A 36 -12.42 -1.63 0.37
CA LEU A 36 -11.54 -0.52 -0.02
C LEU A 36 -11.72 -0.16 -1.50
N LEU A 37 -11.85 -1.16 -2.36
CA LEU A 37 -12.09 -0.95 -3.79
C LEU A 37 -13.47 -0.36 -4.05
N ARG A 38 -14.48 -0.89 -3.38
CA ARG A 38 -15.88 -0.47 -3.56
C ARG A 38 -16.11 0.98 -3.13
N THR A 39 -15.44 1.42 -2.07
CA THR A 39 -15.56 2.79 -1.56
C THR A 39 -14.66 3.78 -2.29
N GLY A 40 -13.76 3.30 -3.17
CA GLY A 40 -12.82 4.15 -3.90
C GLY A 40 -11.62 4.61 -3.09
N MET A 41 -11.47 4.16 -1.85
CA MET A 41 -10.28 4.47 -1.04
C MET A 41 -9.03 3.86 -1.68
N ALA A 42 -9.12 2.61 -2.15
CA ALA A 42 -8.12 2.01 -3.01
C ALA A 42 -8.62 2.06 -4.45
N THR A 43 -7.77 2.50 -5.37
CA THR A 43 -8.09 2.52 -6.79
C THR A 43 -7.67 1.23 -7.49
N GLU A 44 -6.73 0.52 -6.90
CA GLU A 44 -6.21 -0.72 -7.46
C GLU A 44 -5.58 -1.54 -6.34
N ILE A 45 -5.82 -2.85 -6.34
CA ILE A 45 -5.14 -3.80 -5.46
C ILE A 45 -4.74 -4.98 -6.33
N GLY A 46 -3.51 -5.45 -6.18
CA GLY A 46 -3.00 -6.58 -6.95
C GLY A 46 -2.01 -7.41 -6.17
N TRP A 47 -1.60 -8.52 -6.77
CA TRP A 47 -0.70 -9.48 -6.16
C TRP A 47 0.49 -9.73 -7.07
N PHE A 48 1.68 -9.92 -6.47
CA PHE A 48 2.87 -10.37 -7.17
C PHE A 48 3.05 -11.88 -7.00
N THR A 49 2.74 -12.37 -5.80
CA THR A 49 2.76 -13.78 -5.42
C THR A 49 1.53 -14.05 -4.58
N ALA A 50 1.34 -15.27 -4.10
CA ALA A 50 0.26 -15.59 -3.17
C ALA A 50 0.41 -14.89 -1.81
N GLN A 51 1.57 -14.29 -1.52
CA GLN A 51 1.88 -13.72 -0.22
C GLN A 51 2.22 -12.23 -0.26
N GLU A 52 2.50 -11.68 -1.43
CA GLU A 52 2.95 -10.31 -1.59
C GLU A 52 2.15 -9.60 -2.67
N GLY A 53 1.91 -8.32 -2.47
CA GLY A 53 1.19 -7.54 -3.45
C GLY A 53 1.30 -6.05 -3.20
N TYR A 54 0.44 -5.32 -3.85
CA TYR A 54 0.42 -3.86 -3.80
C TYR A 54 -1.00 -3.34 -3.80
N ALA A 55 -1.14 -2.10 -3.33
CA ALA A 55 -2.39 -1.36 -3.45
C ALA A 55 -2.08 0.10 -3.75
N ILE A 56 -2.94 0.76 -4.50
CA ILE A 56 -2.87 2.19 -4.78
C ILE A 56 -4.03 2.87 -4.05
N PHE A 57 -3.71 3.80 -3.17
CA PHE A 57 -4.69 4.57 -2.42
C PHE A 57 -4.71 6.02 -2.87
N GLN A 58 -5.86 6.66 -2.73
CA GLN A 58 -5.99 8.12 -2.80
C GLN A 58 -6.36 8.63 -1.42
N ALA A 59 -5.58 9.55 -0.89
CA ALA A 59 -5.80 10.09 0.45
C ALA A 59 -5.16 11.46 0.60
N ASP A 60 -5.57 12.19 1.63
CA ASP A 60 -5.02 13.51 1.92
C ASP A 60 -3.66 13.44 2.62
N SER A 61 -3.37 12.33 3.29
CA SER A 61 -2.12 12.16 4.03
C SER A 61 -1.72 10.70 4.12
N LYS A 62 -0.45 10.47 4.40
CA LYS A 62 0.08 9.14 4.69
C LYS A 62 -0.61 8.52 5.91
N ASP A 63 -0.89 9.35 6.93
CA ASP A 63 -1.55 8.89 8.15
C ASP A 63 -2.93 8.33 7.87
N SER A 64 -3.68 8.92 6.94
CA SER A 64 -4.97 8.39 6.52
C SER A 64 -4.83 7.00 5.91
N VAL A 65 -3.82 6.78 5.08
CA VAL A 65 -3.56 5.47 4.48
C VAL A 65 -3.22 4.44 5.55
N VAL A 66 -2.36 4.80 6.50
CA VAL A 66 -2.00 3.92 7.62
C VAL A 66 -3.25 3.50 8.39
N GLY A 67 -4.17 4.41 8.63
CA GLY A 67 -5.45 4.10 9.28
C GLY A 67 -6.31 3.13 8.49
N MET A 68 -6.31 3.25 7.15
CA MET A 68 -7.10 2.37 6.27
C MET A 68 -6.56 0.94 6.24
N ILE A 69 -5.24 0.77 6.38
CA ILE A 69 -4.61 -0.54 6.30
C ILE A 69 -4.43 -1.22 7.67
N GLN A 70 -4.69 -0.49 8.75
CA GLN A 70 -4.57 -1.00 10.13
C GLN A 70 -5.34 -2.31 10.35
N PRO A 71 -6.56 -2.51 9.84
CA PRO A 71 -7.30 -3.76 10.06
C PRO A 71 -6.61 -5.02 9.55
N PHE A 72 -5.64 -4.90 8.65
CA PHE A 72 -4.90 -6.06 8.12
C PHE A 72 -3.73 -6.48 9.02
N PHE A 73 -3.38 -5.68 10.01
CA PHE A 73 -2.37 -6.03 11.00
C PHE A 73 -2.97 -7.05 11.99
N PRO A 74 -2.23 -8.06 12.47
CA PRO A 74 -0.79 -8.32 12.22
C PRO A 74 -0.49 -9.27 11.05
N TYR A 75 -1.49 -9.66 10.26
CA TYR A 75 -1.34 -10.67 9.22
C TYR A 75 -0.51 -10.20 8.03
N TYR A 76 -0.45 -8.89 7.83
CA TYR A 76 0.37 -8.29 6.77
C TYR A 76 1.26 -7.20 7.34
N SER A 77 2.51 -7.18 6.88
CA SER A 77 3.38 -6.01 7.02
C SER A 77 3.23 -5.16 5.76
N GLN A 78 3.29 -3.84 5.93
CA GLN A 78 2.98 -2.90 4.86
C GLN A 78 3.99 -1.75 4.85
N ASP A 79 4.43 -1.40 3.63
CA ASP A 79 5.25 -0.22 3.39
C ASP A 79 4.43 0.78 2.60
N VAL A 80 4.32 2.00 3.11
CA VAL A 80 3.53 3.06 2.50
C VAL A 80 4.45 4.10 1.87
N HIS A 81 4.26 4.36 0.57
CA HIS A 81 5.07 5.31 -0.19
C HIS A 81 4.17 6.32 -0.89
N GLU A 82 4.43 7.60 -0.71
CA GLU A 82 3.75 8.63 -1.48
C GLU A 82 4.25 8.60 -2.92
N ILE A 83 3.32 8.63 -3.87
CA ILE A 83 3.65 8.67 -5.30
C ILE A 83 3.77 10.12 -5.70
N VAL A 84 4.96 10.51 -6.18
CA VAL A 84 5.19 11.84 -6.74
C VAL A 84 4.99 11.76 -8.25
N PRO A 85 4.08 12.56 -8.84
CA PRO A 85 3.85 12.55 -10.29
C PRO A 85 5.11 12.84 -11.09
N TRP A 86 5.18 12.28 -12.30
CA TRP A 86 6.36 12.37 -13.17
C TRP A 86 6.90 13.79 -13.34
N ASP A 87 6.04 14.72 -13.73
CA ASP A 87 6.49 16.10 -13.98
C ASP A 87 6.98 16.80 -12.74
N GLN A 88 6.30 16.59 -11.61
CA GLN A 88 6.71 17.18 -10.34
C GLN A 88 8.08 16.64 -9.91
N ALA A 89 8.27 15.33 -9.98
CA ALA A 89 9.53 14.69 -9.62
C ALA A 89 10.66 15.14 -10.56
N LYS A 90 10.40 15.15 -11.87
CA LYS A 90 11.36 15.58 -12.87
C LYS A 90 11.84 17.00 -12.61
N ASN A 91 10.92 17.93 -12.40
CA ASN A 91 11.27 19.33 -12.15
C ASN A 91 12.10 19.51 -10.88
N ALA A 92 11.74 18.85 -9.80
CA ALA A 92 12.47 18.92 -8.54
C ALA A 92 13.88 18.33 -8.66
N ILE A 93 14.00 17.19 -9.33
CA ILE A 93 15.28 16.50 -9.52
C ILE A 93 16.21 17.34 -10.39
N LEU A 94 15.70 17.87 -11.51
CA LEU A 94 16.49 18.71 -12.41
C LEU A 94 16.91 20.01 -11.74
N GLU A 95 16.05 20.63 -10.95
CA GLU A 95 16.40 21.84 -10.23
C GLU A 95 17.54 21.60 -9.25
N ASN A 96 17.48 20.50 -8.49
CA ASN A 96 18.55 20.14 -7.56
C ASN A 96 19.85 19.83 -8.29
N ALA A 97 19.79 19.15 -9.42
CA ALA A 97 20.97 18.84 -10.25
C ALA A 97 21.61 20.11 -10.80
N ARG A 98 20.80 21.09 -11.24
CA ARG A 98 21.30 22.37 -11.73
C ARG A 98 21.99 23.16 -10.64
N ARG A 99 21.45 23.18 -9.42
CA ARG A 99 22.09 23.83 -8.26
C ARG A 99 23.44 23.19 -7.95
N ALA A 100 23.51 21.85 -7.97
CA ALA A 100 24.75 21.15 -7.73
C ALA A 100 25.80 21.46 -8.81
N ALA A 101 25.39 21.54 -10.08
CA ALA A 101 26.30 21.85 -11.18
C ALA A 101 26.80 23.31 -11.17
N ALA A 102 26.08 24.22 -10.54
CA ALA A 102 26.43 25.63 -10.43
C ALA A 102 27.41 25.94 -9.30
N ARG A 103 27.71 24.98 -8.45
CA ARG A 103 28.63 25.17 -7.31
C ARG A 103 30.08 25.12 -7.73
#